data_bc5695b55f2c9ae8bfa3cfad35d5f73c
#
_entry.id   bc5695b55f2c9ae8bfa3cfad35d5f73c
#
_cell.length_a   1.000
_cell.length_b   1.000
_cell.length_c   1.000
_cell.angle_alpha   90.00
_cell.angle_beta   90.00
_cell.angle_gamma   90.00
#
_symmetry.space_group_name_H-M   'P 1'
#
loop_
_entity.id
_entity.type
_entity.pdbx_description
1 polymer ?
#
loop_
_entity_poly.entity_id
_entity_poly.type
_entity_poly.pdbx_seq_one_letter_code
_entity_poly.pdbx_strand_id
1 'polypeptide(L)'
;MNLLKPLTPSLLALALAACAVGPDYQAPATEPAQLGSDVQAKAYDRSRFESLWWKQFDDPVLNQLVQASLDGNRDLRVAFARLKSARSIREDAENDPFPVVTSRASSDLGKGQIPGQTTERVNSERYDLGLDMAWELDLFGRIQRQIEASEAQEAVAAADLQQLQVSLIAELVDAYGQLRGAQLRLSLIHI
;
A
#
# COMPACT_ATOMS: atom_id res chain seq x y z
N MET A 1 -17.66 -41.12 38.90
CA MET A 1 -17.14 -41.12 37.54
C MET A 1 -17.17 -39.69 37.05
N ASN A 2 -16.00 -39.01 37.03
CA ASN A 2 -15.91 -37.55 36.74
C ASN A 2 -15.59 -37.33 35.24
N LEU A 3 -16.64 -37.24 34.40
CA LEU A 3 -16.55 -36.92 32.97
C LEU A 3 -16.41 -35.42 32.68
N LEU A 4 -16.33 -34.57 33.71
CA LEU A 4 -16.31 -33.12 33.61
C LEU A 4 -14.87 -32.50 33.52
N LYS A 5 -13.82 -33.30 33.73
CA LYS A 5 -12.42 -32.81 33.79
C LYS A 5 -11.78 -32.41 32.42
N PRO A 6 -12.13 -32.96 31.25
CA PRO A 6 -11.53 -32.50 29.98
C PRO A 6 -12.27 -31.34 29.28
N LEU A 7 -13.46 -30.94 29.75
CA LEU A 7 -14.25 -29.87 29.08
C LEU A 7 -13.76 -28.46 29.41
N THR A 8 -13.12 -28.25 30.57
CA THR A 8 -12.67 -26.93 31.00
C THR A 8 -11.52 -26.34 30.15
N PRO A 9 -10.47 -27.11 29.77
CA PRO A 9 -9.42 -26.57 28.90
C PRO A 9 -9.91 -26.31 27.48
N SER A 10 -10.86 -27.11 26.98
CA SER A 10 -11.44 -26.90 25.64
C SER A 10 -12.32 -25.66 25.55
N LEU A 11 -13.10 -25.34 26.60
CA LEU A 11 -13.86 -24.09 26.66
C LEU A 11 -12.96 -22.85 26.76
N LEU A 12 -11.85 -22.95 27.50
CA LEU A 12 -10.88 -21.88 27.63
C LEU A 12 -10.15 -21.62 26.29
N ALA A 13 -9.80 -22.69 25.56
CA ALA A 13 -9.19 -22.61 24.23
C ALA A 13 -10.16 -22.00 23.17
N LEU A 14 -11.46 -22.33 23.22
CA LEU A 14 -12.46 -21.72 22.38
C LEU A 14 -12.69 -20.22 22.71
N ALA A 15 -12.63 -19.85 23.98
CA ALA A 15 -12.77 -18.47 24.42
C ALA A 15 -11.57 -17.59 23.99
N LEU A 16 -10.36 -18.16 23.94
CA LEU A 16 -9.17 -17.46 23.43
C LEU A 16 -9.16 -17.32 21.91
N ALA A 17 -9.80 -18.22 21.16
CA ALA A 17 -9.88 -18.15 19.69
C ALA A 17 -10.88 -17.08 19.18
N ALA A 18 -11.71 -16.51 20.07
CA ALA A 18 -12.76 -15.56 19.71
C ALA A 18 -12.37 -14.07 19.90
N CYS A 19 -11.09 -13.75 20.17
CA CYS A 19 -10.69 -12.44 20.67
C CYS A 19 -10.06 -11.49 19.64
N ALA A 20 -10.21 -11.71 18.33
CA ALA A 20 -9.93 -10.63 17.38
C ALA A 20 -11.07 -9.59 17.46
N VAL A 21 -10.76 -8.41 18.00
CA VAL A 21 -11.74 -7.32 18.12
C VAL A 21 -11.89 -6.60 16.79
N GLY A 22 -13.13 -6.50 16.30
CA GLY A 22 -13.51 -5.74 15.10
C GLY A 22 -14.08 -6.62 13.97
N PRO A 23 -14.81 -6.02 13.03
CA PRO A 23 -15.35 -6.73 11.87
C PRO A 23 -14.23 -7.06 10.88
N ASP A 24 -14.34 -8.20 10.20
CA ASP A 24 -13.50 -8.52 9.07
C ASP A 24 -13.89 -7.68 7.85
N TYR A 25 -12.91 -7.16 7.14
CA TYR A 25 -13.15 -6.39 5.93
C TYR A 25 -13.76 -7.28 4.83
N GLN A 26 -14.89 -6.83 4.30
CA GLN A 26 -15.49 -7.40 3.11
C GLN A 26 -15.53 -6.33 2.02
N ALA A 27 -14.90 -6.62 0.88
CA ALA A 27 -14.96 -5.71 -0.25
C ALA A 27 -16.42 -5.49 -0.68
N PRO A 28 -16.87 -4.23 -0.87
CA PRO A 28 -18.21 -3.95 -1.38
C PRO A 28 -18.42 -4.66 -2.73
N ALA A 29 -19.58 -5.27 -2.91
CA ALA A 29 -19.98 -5.79 -4.23
C ALA A 29 -20.11 -4.58 -5.18
N THR A 30 -19.20 -4.47 -6.13
CA THR A 30 -19.30 -3.48 -7.22
C THR A 30 -20.35 -3.98 -8.22
N GLU A 31 -21.58 -3.49 -8.05
CA GLU A 31 -22.54 -3.64 -9.14
C GLU A 31 -22.09 -2.75 -10.32
N PRO A 32 -22.04 -3.30 -11.55
CA PRO A 32 -21.72 -2.49 -12.72
C PRO A 32 -22.74 -1.35 -12.80
N ALA A 33 -22.25 -0.11 -12.90
CA ALA A 33 -23.09 1.07 -13.04
C ALA A 33 -24.06 0.85 -14.18
N GLN A 34 -25.36 0.81 -13.88
CA GLN A 34 -26.39 0.78 -14.91
C GLN A 34 -26.46 2.17 -15.54
N LEU A 35 -25.72 2.36 -16.63
CA LEU A 35 -25.86 3.55 -17.47
C LEU A 35 -27.27 3.52 -18.05
N GLY A 36 -28.16 4.35 -17.48
CA GLY A 36 -29.57 4.34 -17.77
C GLY A 36 -29.87 4.82 -19.18
N SER A 37 -30.34 3.97 -19.99
CA SER A 37 -31.44 3.93 -20.93
C SER A 37 -31.26 2.76 -21.88
N ASP A 38 -32.34 2.05 -22.16
CA ASP A 38 -32.38 0.87 -23.04
C ASP A 38 -31.90 1.16 -24.50
N VAL A 39 -31.88 2.43 -24.88
CA VAL A 39 -31.42 2.87 -26.20
C VAL A 39 -29.88 2.83 -26.29
N GLN A 40 -29.18 3.12 -25.20
CA GLN A 40 -27.72 3.06 -25.17
C GLN A 40 -27.20 1.63 -24.98
N ALA A 41 -27.96 0.75 -24.38
CA ALA A 41 -27.58 -0.64 -24.13
C ALA A 41 -27.30 -1.44 -25.43
N LYS A 42 -27.89 -1.02 -26.57
CA LYS A 42 -27.66 -1.67 -27.88
C LYS A 42 -26.43 -1.11 -28.60
N ALA A 43 -25.93 0.05 -28.21
CA ALA A 43 -24.79 0.73 -28.85
C ALA A 43 -23.43 0.29 -28.26
N TYR A 44 -23.42 -0.36 -27.09
CA TYR A 44 -22.20 -0.73 -26.41
C TYR A 44 -22.17 -2.25 -26.15
N ASP A 45 -21.10 -2.89 -26.63
CA ASP A 45 -20.79 -4.28 -26.26
C ASP A 45 -20.18 -4.30 -24.86
N ARG A 46 -20.95 -4.78 -23.87
CA ARG A 46 -20.51 -4.91 -22.47
C ARG A 46 -19.66 -6.17 -22.24
N SER A 47 -19.51 -7.03 -23.22
CA SER A 47 -18.85 -8.33 -23.09
C SER A 47 -17.32 -8.25 -23.21
N ARG A 48 -16.75 -7.13 -23.67
CA ARG A 48 -15.32 -6.96 -23.89
C ARG A 48 -14.81 -5.69 -23.24
N PHE A 49 -14.22 -5.84 -22.08
CA PHE A 49 -13.32 -4.81 -21.53
C PHE A 49 -11.94 -5.06 -22.10
N GLU A 50 -11.50 -4.24 -23.05
CA GLU A 50 -10.13 -4.28 -23.55
C GLU A 50 -9.29 -3.29 -22.74
N SER A 51 -8.29 -3.81 -22.03
CA SER A 51 -7.35 -2.99 -21.24
C SER A 51 -6.57 -1.99 -22.10
N LEU A 52 -6.45 -2.26 -23.41
CA LEU A 52 -5.77 -1.43 -24.39
C LEU A 52 -6.77 -0.79 -25.36
N TRP A 53 -7.83 -0.20 -24.82
CA TRP A 53 -8.99 0.32 -25.55
C TRP A 53 -8.63 1.32 -26.66
N TRP A 54 -7.56 2.11 -26.51
CA TRP A 54 -7.11 3.08 -27.53
C TRP A 54 -6.60 2.40 -28.81
N LYS A 55 -6.21 1.14 -28.76
CA LYS A 55 -5.81 0.37 -29.95
C LYS A 55 -6.96 0.12 -30.94
N GLN A 56 -8.20 0.29 -30.49
CA GLN A 56 -9.39 0.18 -31.34
C GLN A 56 -9.43 1.28 -32.41
N PHE A 57 -8.69 2.38 -32.23
CA PHE A 57 -8.57 3.45 -33.25
C PHE A 57 -7.65 3.07 -34.42
N ASP A 58 -6.93 1.95 -34.34
CA ASP A 58 -6.02 1.43 -35.36
C ASP A 58 -5.03 2.47 -35.90
N ASP A 59 -4.58 3.39 -35.03
CA ASP A 59 -3.65 4.47 -35.35
C ASP A 59 -2.28 4.21 -34.70
N PRO A 60 -1.25 3.89 -35.52
CA PRO A 60 0.10 3.60 -34.99
C PRO A 60 0.76 4.83 -34.35
N VAL A 61 0.42 6.06 -34.77
CA VAL A 61 0.96 7.27 -34.16
C VAL A 61 0.38 7.45 -32.77
N LEU A 62 -0.92 7.25 -32.60
CA LEU A 62 -1.57 7.27 -31.29
C LEU A 62 -0.93 6.24 -30.35
N ASN A 63 -0.69 5.03 -30.81
CA ASN A 63 -0.05 3.97 -30.02
C ASN A 63 1.36 4.38 -29.56
N GLN A 64 2.16 5.01 -30.41
CA GLN A 64 3.50 5.51 -30.06
C GLN A 64 3.42 6.64 -29.03
N LEU A 65 2.48 7.57 -29.19
CA LEU A 65 2.29 8.68 -28.25
C LEU A 65 1.86 8.19 -26.87
N VAL A 66 0.94 7.22 -26.80
CA VAL A 66 0.54 6.60 -25.52
C VAL A 66 1.74 5.95 -24.85
N GLN A 67 2.55 5.17 -25.58
CA GLN A 67 3.72 4.54 -24.99
C GLN A 67 4.74 5.57 -24.49
N ALA A 68 5.05 6.59 -25.29
CA ALA A 68 5.96 7.66 -24.92
C ALA A 68 5.46 8.44 -23.68
N SER A 69 4.14 8.67 -23.57
CA SER A 69 3.52 9.33 -22.44
C SER A 69 3.67 8.50 -21.16
N LEU A 70 3.42 7.20 -21.23
CA LEU A 70 3.54 6.30 -20.06
C LEU A 70 5.00 6.19 -19.59
N ASP A 71 5.96 6.08 -20.52
CA ASP A 71 7.37 5.94 -20.21
C ASP A 71 7.99 7.22 -19.64
N GLY A 72 7.56 8.37 -20.13
CA GLY A 72 8.13 9.68 -19.81
C GLY A 72 7.44 10.41 -18.65
N ASN A 73 6.29 9.98 -18.20
CA ASN A 73 5.48 10.72 -17.25
C ASN A 73 6.08 10.71 -15.83
N ARG A 74 6.25 11.91 -15.26
CA ARG A 74 6.82 12.06 -13.90
C ARG A 74 5.81 11.70 -12.81
N ASP A 75 4.53 11.96 -13.03
CA ASP A 75 3.49 11.68 -12.03
C ASP A 75 3.28 10.17 -11.88
N LEU A 76 3.39 9.39 -12.96
CA LEU A 76 3.42 7.92 -12.89
C LEU A 76 4.61 7.42 -12.08
N ARG A 77 5.78 8.04 -12.22
CA ARG A 77 6.96 7.69 -11.41
C ARG A 77 6.74 7.98 -9.93
N VAL A 78 6.08 9.10 -9.61
CA VAL A 78 5.70 9.44 -8.22
C VAL A 78 4.68 8.44 -7.68
N ALA A 79 3.64 8.12 -8.44
CA ALA A 79 2.63 7.15 -8.04
C ALA A 79 3.24 5.75 -7.83
N PHE A 80 4.15 5.32 -8.70
CA PHE A 80 4.89 4.07 -8.53
C PHE A 80 5.78 4.08 -7.28
N ALA A 81 6.45 5.21 -6.97
CA ALA A 81 7.24 5.34 -5.76
C ALA A 81 6.37 5.29 -4.50
N ARG A 82 5.15 5.86 -4.54
CA ARG A 82 4.16 5.76 -3.45
C ARG A 82 3.70 4.33 -3.23
N LEU A 83 3.42 3.58 -4.30
CA LEU A 83 3.10 2.15 -4.21
C LEU A 83 4.26 1.37 -3.57
N LYS A 84 5.49 1.64 -4.00
CA LYS A 84 6.67 1.00 -3.39
C LYS A 84 6.82 1.33 -1.91
N SER A 85 6.56 2.58 -1.52
CA SER A 85 6.56 2.99 -0.11
C SER A 85 5.47 2.30 0.71
N ALA A 86 4.23 2.22 0.19
CA ALA A 86 3.14 1.51 0.84
C ALA A 86 3.45 0.02 1.04
N ARG A 87 4.08 -0.61 0.04
CA ARG A 87 4.55 -2.00 0.14
C ARG A 87 5.60 -2.18 1.24
N SER A 88 6.58 -1.28 1.32
CA SER A 88 7.59 -1.35 2.37
C SER A 88 7.00 -1.16 3.77
N ILE A 89 5.96 -0.32 3.91
CA ILE A 89 5.23 -0.13 5.19
C ILE A 89 4.47 -1.41 5.57
N ARG A 90 3.85 -2.10 4.60
CA ARG A 90 3.20 -3.40 4.86
C ARG A 90 4.22 -4.45 5.28
N GLU A 91 5.34 -4.57 4.55
CA GLU A 91 6.43 -5.49 4.88
C GLU A 91 7.03 -5.23 6.28
N ASP A 92 7.08 -3.97 6.70
CA ASP A 92 7.51 -3.59 8.05
C ASP A 92 6.48 -4.03 9.10
N ALA A 93 5.19 -3.76 8.87
CA ALA A 93 4.10 -4.16 9.75
C ALA A 93 4.01 -5.69 9.93
N GLU A 94 4.36 -6.48 8.91
CA GLU A 94 4.41 -7.95 8.98
C GLU A 94 5.49 -8.46 9.94
N ASN A 95 6.45 -7.62 10.34
CA ASN A 95 7.46 -7.97 11.33
C ASN A 95 7.01 -7.69 12.77
N ASP A 96 5.98 -6.89 12.99
CA ASP A 96 5.48 -6.52 14.33
C ASP A 96 5.08 -7.73 15.22
N PRO A 97 4.59 -8.87 14.68
CA PRO A 97 4.30 -10.07 15.49
C PRO A 97 5.55 -10.72 16.09
N PHE A 98 6.74 -10.41 15.59
CA PHE A 98 7.99 -11.04 16.02
C PHE A 98 8.70 -10.24 17.11
N PRO A 99 9.48 -10.89 17.99
CA PRO A 99 10.28 -10.20 18.98
C PRO A 99 11.39 -9.35 18.32
N VAL A 100 11.55 -8.12 18.78
CA VAL A 100 12.65 -7.24 18.39
C VAL A 100 13.79 -7.40 19.38
N VAL A 101 14.97 -7.78 18.87
CA VAL A 101 16.19 -7.91 19.67
C VAL A 101 17.14 -6.78 19.30
N THR A 102 17.49 -5.95 20.27
CA THR A 102 18.46 -4.87 20.11
C THR A 102 19.72 -5.13 20.92
N SER A 103 20.88 -4.83 20.34
CA SER A 103 22.14 -4.87 21.04
C SER A 103 22.59 -3.43 21.37
N ARG A 104 23.09 -3.24 22.57
CA ARG A 104 23.66 -1.96 23.03
C ARG A 104 25.09 -2.17 23.49
N ALA A 105 25.98 -1.33 22.98
CA ALA A 105 27.34 -1.21 23.49
C ALA A 105 27.63 0.27 23.73
N SER A 106 28.07 0.63 24.93
CA SER A 106 28.50 1.98 25.25
C SER A 106 29.83 1.99 26.01
N SER A 107 30.57 3.04 25.83
CA SER A 107 31.82 3.30 26.51
C SER A 107 31.84 4.75 26.96
N ASP A 108 31.82 4.94 28.27
CA ASP A 108 31.89 6.27 28.92
C ASP A 108 33.23 6.44 29.59
N LEU A 109 34.01 7.36 29.09
CA LEU A 109 35.31 7.76 29.64
C LEU A 109 35.18 9.14 30.22
N GLY A 110 35.40 9.28 31.53
CA GLY A 110 35.25 10.54 32.21
C GLY A 110 36.40 10.83 33.19
N LYS A 111 36.58 12.11 33.50
CA LYS A 111 37.45 12.55 34.58
C LYS A 111 36.69 13.54 35.46
N GLY A 112 36.33 13.12 36.65
CA GLY A 112 35.52 13.93 37.56
C GLY A 112 35.79 13.63 39.03
N GLN A 113 35.31 14.53 39.90
CA GLN A 113 35.25 14.26 41.34
C GLN A 113 33.98 13.47 41.65
N ILE A 114 34.08 12.49 42.53
CA ILE A 114 32.92 11.81 43.07
C ILE A 114 32.48 12.53 44.32
N PRO A 115 31.34 13.24 44.36
CA PRO A 115 30.89 14.01 45.51
C PRO A 115 30.82 13.15 46.76
N GLY A 116 31.47 13.62 47.84
CA GLY A 116 31.55 12.94 49.15
C GLY A 116 32.54 11.77 49.24
N GLN A 117 33.24 11.42 48.15
CA GLN A 117 34.24 10.34 48.16
C GLN A 117 35.66 10.79 47.79
N THR A 118 35.83 11.74 46.87
CA THR A 118 37.16 12.17 46.44
C THR A 118 37.25 13.68 46.39
N THR A 119 38.43 14.21 46.76
CA THR A 119 38.80 15.64 46.63
C THR A 119 39.53 15.92 45.32
N GLU A 120 40.07 14.89 44.67
CA GLU A 120 40.76 14.97 43.40
C GLU A 120 39.92 14.38 42.27
N ARG A 121 40.21 14.81 41.03
CA ARG A 121 39.58 14.24 39.85
C ARG A 121 40.15 12.86 39.55
N VAL A 122 39.30 11.86 39.58
CA VAL A 122 39.64 10.47 39.22
C VAL A 122 39.13 10.14 37.82
N ASN A 123 39.89 9.31 37.12
CA ASN A 123 39.40 8.76 35.84
C ASN A 123 38.32 7.72 36.14
N SER A 124 37.22 7.82 35.41
CA SER A 124 36.17 6.79 35.42
C SER A 124 36.06 6.20 34.03
N GLU A 125 36.04 4.91 33.96
CA GLU A 125 35.80 4.15 32.72
C GLU A 125 34.64 3.25 32.98
N ARG A 126 33.62 3.33 32.11
CA ARG A 126 32.45 2.45 32.16
C ARG A 126 32.26 1.88 30.80
N TYR A 127 32.09 0.55 30.73
CA TYR A 127 31.77 -0.18 29.55
C TYR A 127 30.49 -0.94 29.83
N ASP A 128 29.44 -0.71 29.01
CA ASP A 128 28.17 -1.39 29.10
C ASP A 128 27.94 -2.18 27.80
N LEU A 129 27.63 -3.45 27.94
CA LEU A 129 27.21 -4.31 26.85
C LEU A 129 25.89 -5.00 27.25
N GLY A 130 24.87 -4.86 26.42
CA GLY A 130 23.56 -5.42 26.71
C GLY A 130 22.83 -5.92 25.47
N LEU A 131 21.92 -6.85 25.70
CA LEU A 131 20.91 -7.29 24.76
C LEU A 131 19.55 -7.04 25.38
N ASP A 132 18.70 -6.32 24.66
CA ASP A 132 17.32 -6.04 25.05
C ASP A 132 16.38 -6.75 24.08
N MET A 133 15.34 -7.39 24.56
CA MET A 133 14.31 -8.01 23.76
C MET A 133 12.95 -7.42 24.15
N ALA A 134 12.21 -6.93 23.17
CA ALA A 134 10.83 -6.49 23.32
C ALA A 134 9.94 -7.37 22.43
N TRP A 135 8.84 -7.85 23.01
CA TRP A 135 7.87 -8.64 22.28
C TRP A 135 6.47 -8.35 22.79
N GLU A 136 5.56 -8.02 21.85
CA GLU A 136 4.14 -7.84 22.12
C GLU A 136 3.37 -9.08 21.62
N LEU A 137 2.73 -9.79 22.55
CA LEU A 137 1.83 -10.89 22.21
C LEU A 137 0.48 -10.32 21.78
N ASP A 138 0.09 -10.58 20.54
CA ASP A 138 -1.17 -10.07 19.99
C ASP A 138 -2.38 -10.89 20.42
N LEU A 139 -2.75 -10.79 21.70
CA LEU A 139 -3.86 -11.56 22.29
C LEU A 139 -5.24 -11.08 21.80
N PHE A 140 -5.34 -9.83 21.33
CA PHE A 140 -6.60 -9.18 20.93
C PHE A 140 -6.66 -8.80 19.46
N GLY A 141 -5.66 -9.17 18.66
CA GLY A 141 -5.61 -8.92 17.23
C GLY A 141 -5.24 -7.49 16.83
N ARG A 142 -4.66 -6.68 17.72
CA ARG A 142 -4.23 -5.31 17.41
C ARG A 142 -3.21 -5.28 16.27
N ILE A 143 -2.17 -6.11 16.38
CA ILE A 143 -1.10 -6.19 15.36
C ILE A 143 -1.68 -6.73 14.06
N GLN A 144 -2.52 -7.76 14.12
CA GLN A 144 -3.19 -8.32 12.95
C GLN A 144 -4.02 -7.26 12.22
N ARG A 145 -4.81 -6.44 12.94
CA ARG A 145 -5.57 -5.34 12.34
C ARG A 145 -4.68 -4.24 11.74
N GLN A 146 -3.51 -4.01 12.30
CA GLN A 146 -2.52 -3.08 11.74
C GLN A 146 -1.94 -3.60 10.43
N ILE A 147 -1.67 -4.89 10.31
CA ILE A 147 -1.23 -5.54 9.06
C ILE A 147 -2.33 -5.42 8.01
N GLU A 148 -3.57 -5.78 8.32
CA GLU A 148 -4.72 -5.63 7.41
C GLU A 148 -4.91 -4.18 6.92
N ALA A 149 -4.72 -3.21 7.80
CA ALA A 149 -4.78 -1.79 7.43
C ALA A 149 -3.66 -1.39 6.45
N SER A 150 -2.45 -1.90 6.64
CA SER A 150 -1.32 -1.63 5.74
C SER A 150 -1.47 -2.33 4.38
N GLU A 151 -2.04 -3.54 4.35
CA GLU A 151 -2.43 -4.22 3.11
C GLU A 151 -3.47 -3.44 2.32
N ALA A 152 -4.51 -2.94 3.00
CA ALA A 152 -5.52 -2.09 2.38
C ALA A 152 -4.90 -0.79 1.82
N GLN A 153 -3.94 -0.20 2.53
CA GLN A 153 -3.23 1.01 2.07
C GLN A 153 -2.35 0.73 0.83
N GLU A 154 -1.69 -0.43 0.74
CA GLU A 154 -0.99 -0.86 -0.48
C GLU A 154 -1.97 -1.02 -1.65
N ALA A 155 -3.14 -1.64 -1.41
CA ALA A 155 -4.17 -1.79 -2.43
C ALA A 155 -4.70 -0.44 -2.94
N VAL A 156 -4.89 0.54 -2.06
CA VAL A 156 -5.24 1.93 -2.44
C VAL A 156 -4.16 2.53 -3.34
N ALA A 157 -2.89 2.46 -2.96
CA ALA A 157 -1.80 3.01 -3.76
C ALA A 157 -1.67 2.32 -5.14
N ALA A 158 -1.98 1.03 -5.24
CA ALA A 158 -2.02 0.30 -6.50
C ALA A 158 -3.19 0.78 -7.39
N ALA A 159 -4.37 0.98 -6.80
CA ALA A 159 -5.54 1.49 -7.50
C ALA A 159 -5.32 2.94 -8.01
N ASP A 160 -4.70 3.79 -7.21
CA ASP A 160 -4.35 5.17 -7.58
C ASP A 160 -3.40 5.21 -8.79
N LEU A 161 -2.40 4.31 -8.82
CA LEU A 161 -1.49 4.19 -9.97
C LEU A 161 -2.26 3.78 -11.23
N GLN A 162 -3.16 2.81 -11.14
CA GLN A 162 -3.99 2.38 -12.27
C GLN A 162 -4.92 3.50 -12.76
N GLN A 163 -5.56 4.21 -11.83
CA GLN A 163 -6.43 5.34 -12.15
C GLN A 163 -5.66 6.44 -12.89
N LEU A 164 -4.46 6.78 -12.41
CA LEU A 164 -3.61 7.78 -13.07
C LEU A 164 -3.23 7.36 -14.49
N GLN A 165 -2.91 6.09 -14.72
CA GLN A 165 -2.63 5.56 -16.06
C GLN A 165 -3.83 5.73 -17.00
N VAL A 166 -5.03 5.36 -16.55
CA VAL A 166 -6.26 5.48 -17.33
C VAL A 166 -6.56 6.94 -17.67
N SER A 167 -6.43 7.85 -16.69
CA SER A 167 -6.66 9.29 -16.90
C SER A 167 -5.70 9.89 -17.91
N LEU A 168 -4.40 9.59 -17.81
CA LEU A 168 -3.38 10.10 -18.74
C LEU A 168 -3.62 9.62 -20.16
N ILE A 169 -4.00 8.34 -20.34
CA ILE A 169 -4.30 7.81 -21.66
C ILE A 169 -5.57 8.48 -22.22
N ALA A 170 -6.60 8.67 -21.41
CA ALA A 170 -7.84 9.31 -21.83
C ALA A 170 -7.60 10.78 -22.26
N GLU A 171 -6.84 11.55 -21.48
CA GLU A 171 -6.47 12.94 -21.81
C GLU A 171 -5.66 13.02 -23.10
N LEU A 172 -4.71 12.09 -23.29
CA LEU A 172 -3.90 12.04 -24.51
C LEU A 172 -4.76 11.72 -25.73
N VAL A 173 -5.64 10.74 -25.63
CA VAL A 173 -6.54 10.34 -26.73
C VAL A 173 -7.48 11.48 -27.09
N ASP A 174 -8.03 12.19 -26.12
CA ASP A 174 -8.87 13.37 -26.35
C ASP A 174 -8.10 14.48 -27.06
N ALA A 175 -6.93 14.84 -26.55
CA ALA A 175 -6.08 15.87 -27.16
C ALA A 175 -5.66 15.49 -28.59
N TYR A 176 -5.32 14.22 -28.84
CA TYR A 176 -5.00 13.72 -30.17
C TYR A 176 -6.20 13.80 -31.11
N GLY A 177 -7.38 13.42 -30.64
CA GLY A 177 -8.63 13.51 -31.40
C GLY A 177 -8.95 14.95 -31.80
N GLN A 178 -8.77 15.91 -30.88
CA GLN A 178 -8.95 17.33 -31.14
C GLN A 178 -7.95 17.84 -32.21
N LEU A 179 -6.68 17.43 -32.11
CA LEU A 179 -5.65 17.78 -33.10
C LEU A 179 -6.01 17.24 -34.47
N ARG A 180 -6.40 15.96 -34.58
CA ARG A 180 -6.79 15.35 -35.85
C ARG A 180 -8.03 16.03 -36.48
N GLY A 181 -9.02 16.35 -35.62
CA GLY A 181 -10.20 17.11 -36.03
C GLY A 181 -9.86 18.51 -36.56
N ALA A 182 -8.92 19.22 -35.92
CA ALA A 182 -8.45 20.53 -36.38
C ALA A 182 -7.70 20.43 -37.73
N GLN A 183 -6.84 19.43 -37.90
CA GLN A 183 -6.14 19.16 -39.15
C GLN A 183 -7.11 18.86 -40.30
N LEU A 184 -8.16 18.08 -40.07
CA LEU A 184 -9.19 17.77 -41.04
C LEU A 184 -9.95 19.04 -41.48
N ARG A 185 -10.36 19.88 -40.50
CA ARG A 185 -11.02 21.17 -40.80
C ARG A 185 -10.14 22.07 -41.64
N LEU A 186 -8.85 22.16 -41.32
CA LEU A 186 -7.90 22.97 -42.07
C LEU A 186 -7.77 22.48 -43.52
N SER A 187 -7.72 21.18 -43.77
CA SER A 187 -7.64 20.61 -45.12
C SER A 187 -8.91 20.90 -45.94
N LEU A 188 -10.09 20.94 -45.29
CA LEU A 188 -11.35 21.27 -45.95
C LEU A 188 -11.47 22.75 -46.36
N ILE A 189 -10.80 23.65 -45.63
CA ILE A 189 -10.81 25.10 -45.95
C ILE A 189 -9.89 25.42 -47.15
N HIS A 190 -8.87 24.61 -47.39
CA HIS A 190 -7.89 24.83 -48.45
C HIS A 190 -8.23 24.11 -49.77
N ILE A 191 -9.37 23.41 -49.88
CA ILE A 191 -9.91 22.88 -51.10
C ILE A 191 -10.85 23.91 -51.73
#